data_1be1421be011cb67bf3183ed741f8898
#
_entry.id   1be1421be011cb67bf3183ed741f8898
#
_cell.length_a   1.000
_cell.length_b   1.000
_cell.length_c   1.000
_cell.angle_alpha   90.00
_cell.angle_beta   90.00
_cell.angle_gamma   90.00
#
_symmetry.space_group_name_H-M   'P 1'
#
loop_
_entity.id
_entity.type
_entity.pdbx_description
1 polymer ?
#
loop_
_entity_poly.entity_id
_entity_poly.type
_entity_poly.pdbx_seq_one_letter_code
_entity_poly.pdbx_strand_id
1 'polypeptide(L)'
;MPANLSPDYKKAEKVFREARDEQERLACLKEMLRTIPKHKGTEHLQADIKSRIKQLTEDLAGPKKGASRSGPVHSIRPEGAAQIALLGPPNSGKSSLHVALTGSRAAVGPYPHTTHEPMPGMLPFEDVHFQLVDLPPISDDYMDSWIVNALQPADAALLIVDIADPDCTDHVASIRDRLYEKKITLSEHWPGMDGRTTDSRDADEQALNPFRIYLPTVLVANKLDLNPDPEDVAVLEELTGVRFPAVATSVHTGDNLQDIGLLLFKGLQVVRVYTKAPGKPAEMKRPFTVRAGATVLDVARLVHKDIAGSFKYARAWGSGVFDGQQVGPEHLLADS
;
A
#
# COMPACT_ATOMS: atom_id res chain seq x y z
N MET A 1 24.60 5.20 16.95
CA MET A 1 24.71 6.57 16.37
C MET A 1 23.99 6.53 15.04
N PRO A 2 23.02 7.42 14.78
CA PRO A 2 22.36 7.48 13.48
C PRO A 2 23.40 7.72 12.39
N ALA A 3 23.34 6.93 11.31
CA ALA A 3 24.21 7.09 10.18
C ALA A 3 23.95 8.47 9.54
N ASN A 4 24.98 9.32 9.46
CA ASN A 4 24.85 10.65 8.87
C ASN A 4 24.77 10.49 7.34
N LEU A 5 23.54 10.28 6.83
CA LEU A 5 23.26 10.04 5.42
C LEU A 5 23.29 11.35 4.64
N SER A 6 23.91 11.35 3.47
CA SER A 6 24.03 12.55 2.63
C SER A 6 22.65 13.00 2.11
N PRO A 7 22.46 14.31 1.81
CA PRO A 7 21.22 14.80 1.19
C PRO A 7 20.92 14.09 -0.15
N ASP A 8 21.94 13.78 -0.94
CA ASP A 8 21.80 13.08 -2.21
C ASP A 8 21.31 11.64 -2.01
N TYR A 9 21.80 10.96 -0.96
CA TYR A 9 21.29 9.64 -0.59
C TYR A 9 19.81 9.69 -0.21
N LYS A 10 19.42 10.63 0.65
CA LYS A 10 18.01 10.81 1.07
C LYS A 10 17.08 11.09 -0.11
N LYS A 11 17.56 11.86 -1.10
CA LYS A 11 16.83 12.13 -2.34
C LYS A 11 16.65 10.85 -3.16
N ALA A 12 17.72 10.07 -3.34
CA ALA A 12 17.66 8.79 -4.06
C ALA A 12 16.77 7.76 -3.35
N GLU A 13 16.81 7.72 -2.02
CA GLU A 13 15.94 6.88 -1.19
C GLU A 13 14.46 7.25 -1.36
N LYS A 14 14.13 8.55 -1.35
CA LYS A 14 12.76 9.01 -1.58
C LYS A 14 12.24 8.55 -2.94
N VAL A 15 13.03 8.73 -4.00
CA VAL A 15 12.67 8.27 -5.35
C VAL A 15 12.53 6.75 -5.40
N PHE A 16 13.38 5.99 -4.68
CA PHE A 16 13.26 4.54 -4.58
C PHE A 16 11.94 4.10 -3.94
N ARG A 17 11.48 4.78 -2.91
CA ARG A 17 10.19 4.49 -2.25
C ARG A 17 8.98 4.78 -3.14
N GLU A 18 9.10 5.80 -4.00
CA GLU A 18 8.06 6.20 -4.94
C GLU A 18 8.05 5.35 -6.23
N ALA A 19 9.17 4.69 -6.54
CA ALA A 19 9.32 3.89 -7.76
C ALA A 19 8.42 2.64 -7.74
N ARG A 20 7.60 2.49 -8.75
CA ARG A 20 6.67 1.36 -8.93
C ARG A 20 7.15 0.33 -9.95
N ASP A 21 8.09 0.71 -10.80
CA ASP A 21 8.68 -0.15 -11.82
C ASP A 21 10.00 -0.75 -11.35
N GLU A 22 10.24 -2.03 -11.65
CA GLU A 22 11.45 -2.75 -11.23
C GLU A 22 12.73 -2.16 -11.84
N GLN A 23 12.66 -1.65 -13.07
CA GLN A 23 13.80 -0.99 -13.72
C GLN A 23 14.12 0.34 -13.06
N GLU A 24 13.09 1.14 -12.70
CA GLU A 24 13.25 2.37 -11.94
C GLU A 24 13.84 2.08 -10.56
N ARG A 25 13.33 1.06 -9.86
CA ARG A 25 13.87 0.61 -8.56
C ARG A 25 15.34 0.23 -8.66
N LEU A 26 15.72 -0.52 -9.70
CA LEU A 26 17.11 -0.88 -9.92
C LEU A 26 18.02 0.34 -10.15
N ALA A 27 17.54 1.32 -10.92
CA ALA A 27 18.26 2.57 -11.14
C ALA A 27 18.43 3.36 -9.84
N CYS A 28 17.38 3.47 -9.03
CA CYS A 28 17.42 4.13 -7.73
C CYS A 28 18.38 3.44 -6.75
N LEU A 29 18.37 2.10 -6.67
CA LEU A 29 19.30 1.35 -5.82
C LEU A 29 20.76 1.58 -6.21
N LYS A 30 21.07 1.66 -7.51
CA LYS A 30 22.42 2.00 -7.99
C LYS A 30 22.81 3.42 -7.60
N GLU A 31 21.88 4.37 -7.65
CA GLU A 31 22.11 5.74 -7.23
C GLU A 31 22.29 5.86 -5.72
N MET A 32 21.47 5.13 -4.92
CA MET A 32 21.66 5.02 -3.48
C MET A 32 23.04 4.47 -3.14
N LEU A 33 23.52 3.42 -3.84
CA LEU A 33 24.85 2.86 -3.63
C LEU A 33 25.97 3.83 -3.99
N ARG A 34 25.74 4.72 -4.97
CA ARG A 34 26.69 5.75 -5.39
C ARG A 34 26.79 6.89 -4.37
N THR A 35 25.68 7.27 -3.78
CA THR A 35 25.56 8.46 -2.91
C THR A 35 25.69 8.15 -1.42
N ILE A 36 25.67 6.87 -1.03
CA ILE A 36 25.82 6.45 0.37
C ILE A 36 27.23 6.80 0.89
N PRO A 37 27.35 7.45 2.07
CA PRO A 37 28.64 7.68 2.71
C PRO A 37 29.34 6.35 3.05
N LYS A 38 30.64 6.26 2.74
CA LYS A 38 31.44 5.05 3.00
C LYS A 38 32.13 5.16 4.36
N HIS A 39 31.44 4.70 5.41
CA HIS A 39 32.02 4.59 6.76
C HIS A 39 31.43 3.36 7.49
N LYS A 40 32.07 2.96 8.59
CA LYS A 40 31.75 1.75 9.35
C LYS A 40 30.28 1.62 9.75
N GLY A 41 29.54 2.73 9.95
CA GLY A 41 28.10 2.73 10.29
C GLY A 41 27.17 2.47 9.11
N THR A 42 27.66 2.45 7.86
CA THR A 42 26.84 2.23 6.65
C THR A 42 27.17 0.90 5.94
N GLU A 43 28.08 0.09 6.48
CA GLU A 43 28.50 -1.17 5.84
C GLU A 43 27.35 -2.15 5.65
N HIS A 44 26.50 -2.32 6.66
CA HIS A 44 25.32 -3.21 6.58
C HIS A 44 24.34 -2.70 5.51
N LEU A 45 24.08 -1.39 5.48
CA LEU A 45 23.18 -0.79 4.51
C LEU A 45 23.74 -0.92 3.07
N GLN A 46 25.06 -0.75 2.88
CA GLN A 46 25.70 -0.99 1.58
C GLN A 46 25.60 -2.45 1.14
N ALA A 47 25.74 -3.41 2.07
CA ALA A 47 25.58 -4.83 1.79
C ALA A 47 24.14 -5.16 1.37
N ASP A 48 23.14 -4.61 2.08
CA ASP A 48 21.72 -4.76 1.76
C ASP A 48 21.40 -4.18 0.37
N ILE A 49 21.90 -2.99 0.03
CA ILE A 49 21.71 -2.38 -1.30
C ILE A 49 22.32 -3.27 -2.39
N LYS A 50 23.56 -3.76 -2.20
CA LYS A 50 24.21 -4.63 -3.17
C LYS A 50 23.46 -5.94 -3.39
N SER A 51 22.98 -6.56 -2.30
CA SER A 51 22.18 -7.79 -2.38
C SER A 51 20.91 -7.58 -3.18
N ARG A 52 20.20 -6.45 -2.96
CA ARG A 52 18.97 -6.13 -3.69
C ARG A 52 19.24 -5.78 -5.16
N ILE A 53 20.33 -5.09 -5.47
CA ILE A 53 20.73 -4.84 -6.87
C ILE A 53 20.97 -6.17 -7.57
N LYS A 54 21.67 -7.12 -6.92
CA LYS A 54 21.93 -8.44 -7.50
C LYS A 54 20.61 -9.18 -7.76
N GLN A 55 19.76 -9.28 -6.76
CA GLN A 55 18.47 -9.97 -6.87
C GLN A 55 17.62 -9.36 -8.00
N LEU A 56 17.41 -8.05 -7.97
CA LEU A 56 16.57 -7.36 -8.96
C LEU A 56 17.17 -7.43 -10.38
N THR A 57 18.51 -7.46 -10.50
CA THR A 57 19.16 -7.66 -11.80
C THR A 57 18.97 -9.08 -12.31
N GLU A 58 18.99 -10.08 -11.44
CA GLU A 58 18.71 -11.49 -11.79
C GLU A 58 17.24 -11.66 -12.20
N ASP A 59 16.30 -11.04 -11.48
CA ASP A 59 14.87 -11.08 -11.78
C ASP A 59 14.56 -10.43 -13.14
N LEU A 60 15.15 -9.28 -13.42
CA LEU A 60 14.99 -8.55 -14.69
C LEU A 60 15.69 -9.24 -15.89
N ALA A 61 16.77 -10.00 -15.64
CA ALA A 61 17.45 -10.74 -16.68
C ALA A 61 16.62 -11.95 -17.18
N GLY A 62 15.58 -12.33 -16.47
CA GLY A 62 14.74 -13.47 -16.78
C GLY A 62 15.43 -14.83 -16.59
N PRO A 63 14.71 -15.93 -16.77
CA PRO A 63 15.27 -17.27 -16.58
C PRO A 63 16.40 -17.54 -17.56
N LYS A 64 17.51 -18.08 -17.07
CA LYS A 64 18.62 -18.55 -17.89
C LYS A 64 18.07 -19.52 -18.96
N LYS A 65 18.56 -19.44 -20.22
CA LYS A 65 18.18 -20.32 -21.32
C LYS A 65 18.16 -21.79 -20.85
N GLY A 66 16.98 -22.42 -20.83
CA GLY A 66 16.77 -23.81 -20.42
C GLY A 66 16.05 -24.01 -19.07
N ALA A 67 15.80 -22.98 -18.27
CA ALA A 67 14.93 -23.09 -17.11
C ALA A 67 13.47 -22.88 -17.55
N SER A 68 12.61 -23.85 -17.23
CA SER A 68 11.16 -23.73 -17.41
C SER A 68 10.67 -22.45 -16.71
N ARG A 69 9.76 -21.71 -17.36
CA ARG A 69 8.96 -20.65 -16.70
C ARG A 69 8.02 -21.30 -15.68
N SER A 70 8.56 -21.81 -14.60
CA SER A 70 7.80 -22.45 -13.52
C SER A 70 7.99 -21.68 -12.22
N GLY A 71 7.40 -20.52 -12.17
CA GLY A 71 7.07 -19.83 -10.93
C GLY A 71 5.83 -19.01 -11.21
N PRO A 72 4.77 -19.10 -10.39
CA PRO A 72 3.65 -18.19 -10.53
C PRO A 72 4.18 -16.77 -10.40
N VAL A 73 3.75 -15.89 -11.30
CA VAL A 73 4.06 -14.45 -11.21
C VAL A 73 3.22 -13.91 -10.06
N HIS A 74 3.79 -13.89 -8.87
CA HIS A 74 3.12 -13.42 -7.66
C HIS A 74 3.13 -11.89 -7.53
N SER A 75 3.71 -11.18 -8.50
CA SER A 75 3.71 -9.72 -8.53
C SER A 75 2.50 -9.21 -9.30
N ILE A 76 1.64 -8.46 -8.63
CA ILE A 76 0.48 -7.79 -9.25
C ILE A 76 0.84 -6.33 -9.45
N ARG A 77 0.71 -5.85 -10.68
CA ARG A 77 0.92 -4.43 -11.00
C ARG A 77 -0.15 -3.59 -10.30
N PRO A 78 0.23 -2.54 -9.54
CA PRO A 78 -0.73 -1.64 -8.94
C PRO A 78 -1.62 -0.95 -9.97
N GLU A 79 -2.92 -0.94 -9.70
CA GLU A 79 -3.94 -0.28 -10.52
C GLU A 79 -4.90 0.51 -9.61
N GLY A 80 -5.61 1.47 -10.22
CA GLY A 80 -6.56 2.32 -9.50
C GLY A 80 -5.90 3.36 -8.59
N ALA A 81 -6.63 3.77 -7.56
CA ALA A 81 -6.19 4.81 -6.62
C ALA A 81 -5.11 4.32 -5.66
N ALA A 82 -5.18 3.05 -5.26
CA ALA A 82 -4.19 2.39 -4.41
C ALA A 82 -4.31 0.87 -4.53
N GLN A 83 -3.21 0.17 -4.19
CA GLN A 83 -3.20 -1.28 -4.00
C GLN A 83 -3.23 -1.60 -2.51
N ILE A 84 -4.19 -2.43 -2.10
CA ILE A 84 -4.48 -2.79 -0.72
C ILE A 84 -4.33 -4.30 -0.56
N ALA A 85 -3.44 -4.74 0.32
CA ALA A 85 -3.25 -6.15 0.61
C ALA A 85 -4.23 -6.64 1.68
N LEU A 86 -4.87 -7.79 1.46
CA LEU A 86 -5.69 -8.46 2.46
C LEU A 86 -4.84 -9.48 3.22
N LEU A 87 -4.69 -9.27 4.51
CA LEU A 87 -3.91 -10.09 5.43
C LEU A 87 -4.83 -10.72 6.48
N GLY A 88 -4.44 -11.83 7.04
CA GLY A 88 -5.16 -12.45 8.15
C GLY A 88 -4.95 -13.97 8.21
N PRO A 89 -5.39 -14.60 9.31
CA PRO A 89 -5.26 -16.03 9.52
C PRO A 89 -6.20 -16.83 8.59
N PRO A 90 -6.05 -18.15 8.55
CA PRO A 90 -7.04 -19.03 7.90
C PRO A 90 -8.45 -18.78 8.47
N ASN A 91 -9.47 -18.91 7.63
CA ASN A 91 -10.88 -18.81 7.99
C ASN A 91 -11.35 -17.44 8.56
N SER A 92 -10.52 -16.41 8.57
CA SER A 92 -10.92 -15.05 9.00
C SER A 92 -11.95 -14.38 8.07
N GLY A 93 -12.20 -14.96 6.89
CA GLY A 93 -13.14 -14.43 5.91
C GLY A 93 -12.53 -13.48 4.87
N LYS A 94 -11.19 -13.46 4.70
CA LYS A 94 -10.48 -12.61 3.70
C LYS A 94 -11.08 -12.71 2.32
N SER A 95 -11.12 -13.92 1.75
CA SER A 95 -11.61 -14.14 0.38
C SER A 95 -13.11 -13.85 0.26
N SER A 96 -13.89 -14.10 1.30
CA SER A 96 -15.30 -13.72 1.33
C SER A 96 -15.48 -12.20 1.32
N LEU A 97 -14.67 -11.48 2.11
CA LEU A 97 -14.66 -10.03 2.14
C LEU A 97 -14.21 -9.46 0.79
N HIS A 98 -13.16 -10.03 0.18
CA HIS A 98 -12.70 -9.65 -1.15
C HIS A 98 -13.82 -9.78 -2.19
N VAL A 99 -14.53 -10.91 -2.21
CA VAL A 99 -15.65 -11.12 -3.14
C VAL A 99 -16.78 -10.13 -2.89
N ALA A 100 -17.15 -9.91 -1.62
CA ALA A 100 -18.23 -8.99 -1.26
C ALA A 100 -17.92 -7.54 -1.66
N LEU A 101 -16.68 -7.10 -1.51
CA LEU A 101 -16.25 -5.74 -1.81
C LEU A 101 -15.99 -5.49 -3.31
N THR A 102 -15.52 -6.49 -4.04
CA THR A 102 -15.10 -6.32 -5.44
C THR A 102 -16.08 -6.88 -6.46
N GLY A 103 -17.02 -7.73 -6.02
CA GLY A 103 -17.87 -8.48 -6.93
C GLY A 103 -17.12 -9.53 -7.75
N SER A 104 -15.86 -9.84 -7.41
CA SER A 104 -15.05 -10.83 -8.11
C SER A 104 -15.64 -12.23 -7.93
N ARG A 105 -15.44 -13.12 -8.93
CA ARG A 105 -15.91 -14.52 -8.87
C ARG A 105 -14.83 -15.43 -8.26
N ALA A 106 -14.21 -15.03 -7.16
CA ALA A 106 -13.26 -15.89 -6.47
C ALA A 106 -13.97 -17.15 -5.94
N ALA A 107 -13.32 -18.31 -6.06
CA ALA A 107 -13.81 -19.54 -5.46
C ALA A 107 -13.61 -19.46 -3.93
N VAL A 108 -14.67 -19.12 -3.21
CA VAL A 108 -14.70 -19.17 -1.75
C VAL A 108 -15.03 -20.59 -1.32
N GLY A 109 -14.12 -21.25 -0.63
CA GLY A 109 -14.31 -22.62 -0.15
C GLY A 109 -14.16 -22.72 1.36
N PRO A 110 -14.82 -23.70 2.03
CA PRO A 110 -14.76 -23.89 3.48
C PRO A 110 -13.45 -24.53 3.96
N TYR A 111 -12.50 -24.79 3.06
CA TYR A 111 -11.24 -25.43 3.43
C TYR A 111 -10.15 -24.40 3.70
N PRO A 112 -9.29 -24.60 4.73
CA PRO A 112 -8.09 -23.79 4.94
C PRO A 112 -7.18 -23.84 3.71
N HIS A 113 -6.49 -22.73 3.40
CA HIS A 113 -5.53 -22.62 2.31
C HIS A 113 -6.13 -22.77 0.89
N THR A 114 -7.33 -22.21 0.64
CA THR A 114 -7.93 -22.18 -0.70
C THR A 114 -7.25 -21.18 -1.64
N THR A 115 -6.59 -20.14 -1.11
CA THR A 115 -5.88 -19.13 -1.89
C THR A 115 -4.39 -19.48 -1.93
N HIS A 116 -3.88 -19.88 -3.10
CA HIS A 116 -2.46 -20.18 -3.33
C HIS A 116 -1.76 -19.15 -4.21
N GLU A 117 -2.52 -18.31 -4.90
CA GLU A 117 -2.05 -17.23 -5.76
C GLU A 117 -2.72 -15.92 -5.37
N PRO A 118 -2.03 -14.77 -5.54
CA PRO A 118 -2.63 -13.49 -5.21
C PRO A 118 -3.79 -13.18 -6.18
N MET A 119 -4.95 -12.83 -5.63
CA MET A 119 -6.14 -12.54 -6.42
C MET A 119 -6.48 -11.05 -6.37
N PRO A 120 -6.30 -10.29 -7.47
CA PRO A 120 -6.69 -8.91 -7.52
C PRO A 120 -8.19 -8.75 -7.78
N GLY A 121 -8.79 -7.72 -7.18
CA GLY A 121 -10.15 -7.28 -7.44
C GLY A 121 -10.25 -5.77 -7.25
N MET A 122 -11.27 -5.15 -7.83
CA MET A 122 -11.44 -3.69 -7.76
C MET A 122 -12.62 -3.34 -6.85
N LEU A 123 -12.33 -2.67 -5.72
CA LEU A 123 -13.31 -2.07 -4.84
C LEU A 123 -13.72 -0.71 -5.40
N PRO A 124 -14.98 -0.53 -5.85
CA PRO A 124 -15.46 0.78 -6.25
C PRO A 124 -15.76 1.64 -5.01
N PHE A 125 -15.32 2.89 -5.03
CA PHE A 125 -15.67 3.89 -4.04
C PHE A 125 -15.89 5.23 -4.74
N GLU A 126 -17.13 5.71 -4.76
CA GLU A 126 -17.55 6.86 -5.57
C GLU A 126 -17.10 6.71 -7.04
N ASP A 127 -16.23 7.57 -7.52
CA ASP A 127 -15.69 7.57 -8.89
C ASP A 127 -14.24 7.06 -8.99
N VAL A 128 -13.70 6.50 -7.90
CA VAL A 128 -12.38 5.87 -7.85
C VAL A 128 -12.49 4.37 -7.56
N HIS A 129 -11.40 3.65 -7.79
CA HIS A 129 -11.33 2.22 -7.49
C HIS A 129 -10.04 1.92 -6.73
N PHE A 130 -10.14 1.10 -5.69
CA PHE A 130 -9.00 0.52 -4.98
C PHE A 130 -8.78 -0.91 -5.46
N GLN A 131 -7.53 -1.27 -5.75
CA GLN A 131 -7.19 -2.65 -6.07
C GLN A 131 -6.98 -3.40 -4.76
N LEU A 132 -7.87 -4.33 -4.46
CA LEU A 132 -7.71 -5.27 -3.35
C LEU A 132 -6.98 -6.51 -3.84
N VAL A 133 -6.00 -6.98 -3.08
CA VAL A 133 -5.25 -8.20 -3.39
C VAL A 133 -5.45 -9.20 -2.26
N ASP A 134 -6.22 -10.25 -2.53
CA ASP A 134 -6.40 -11.37 -1.59
C ASP A 134 -5.13 -12.21 -1.61
N LEU A 135 -4.51 -12.37 -0.43
CA LEU A 135 -3.28 -13.13 -0.23
C LEU A 135 -3.55 -14.41 0.56
N PRO A 136 -2.70 -15.45 0.40
CA PRO A 136 -2.77 -16.63 1.24
C PRO A 136 -2.77 -16.30 2.73
N PRO A 137 -3.37 -17.15 3.55
CA PRO A 137 -3.39 -16.93 4.98
C PRO A 137 -1.99 -16.95 5.58
N ILE A 138 -1.81 -16.15 6.62
CA ILE A 138 -0.60 -16.14 7.45
C ILE A 138 -0.99 -16.78 8.79
N SER A 139 -0.27 -17.79 9.20
CA SER A 139 -0.44 -18.48 10.49
C SER A 139 0.89 -18.65 11.20
N ASP A 140 0.86 -19.11 12.44
CA ASP A 140 2.06 -19.33 13.27
C ASP A 140 3.07 -20.26 12.61
N ASP A 141 2.58 -21.26 11.89
CA ASP A 141 3.42 -22.29 11.29
C ASP A 141 3.76 -22.00 9.82
N TYR A 142 2.96 -21.15 9.12
CA TYR A 142 3.06 -21.03 7.70
C TYR A 142 2.84 -19.61 7.16
N MET A 143 3.77 -19.20 6.32
CA MET A 143 3.64 -18.03 5.44
C MET A 143 4.44 -18.27 4.16
N ASP A 144 3.80 -18.13 3.02
CA ASP A 144 4.48 -18.21 1.73
C ASP A 144 5.56 -17.13 1.60
N SER A 145 6.75 -17.52 1.19
CA SER A 145 7.89 -16.59 1.08
C SER A 145 7.68 -15.46 0.07
N TRP A 146 6.86 -15.69 -0.95
CA TRP A 146 6.54 -14.70 -1.98
C TRP A 146 5.55 -13.61 -1.51
N ILE A 147 4.83 -13.81 -0.39
CA ILE A 147 3.93 -12.79 0.19
C ILE A 147 4.69 -11.47 0.42
N VAL A 148 5.95 -11.55 0.85
CA VAL A 148 6.81 -10.37 1.03
C VAL A 148 6.93 -9.57 -0.27
N ASN A 149 7.08 -10.23 -1.41
CA ASN A 149 7.18 -9.57 -2.71
C ASN A 149 5.83 -8.97 -3.15
N ALA A 150 4.72 -9.65 -2.85
CA ALA A 150 3.39 -9.14 -3.13
C ALA A 150 3.03 -7.90 -2.28
N LEU A 151 3.59 -7.77 -1.08
CA LEU A 151 3.38 -6.62 -0.19
C LEU A 151 4.24 -5.40 -0.55
N GLN A 152 5.31 -5.56 -1.35
CA GLN A 152 6.17 -4.43 -1.71
C GLN A 152 5.47 -3.31 -2.46
N PRO A 153 4.57 -3.56 -3.43
CA PRO A 153 3.85 -2.51 -4.14
C PRO A 153 2.58 -2.03 -3.42
N ALA A 154 2.19 -2.65 -2.30
CA ALA A 154 0.97 -2.29 -1.59
C ALA A 154 1.09 -0.92 -0.91
N ASP A 155 0.04 -0.12 -1.01
CA ASP A 155 -0.06 1.20 -0.37
C ASP A 155 -0.59 1.10 1.07
N ALA A 156 -1.38 0.05 1.38
CA ALA A 156 -1.95 -0.22 2.71
C ALA A 156 -2.33 -1.70 2.86
N ALA A 157 -2.72 -2.10 4.05
CA ALA A 157 -3.26 -3.42 4.34
C ALA A 157 -4.61 -3.37 5.05
N LEU A 158 -5.44 -4.38 4.81
CA LEU A 158 -6.56 -4.75 5.66
C LEU A 158 -6.15 -6.02 6.41
N LEU A 159 -6.04 -5.93 7.74
CA LEU A 159 -5.81 -7.10 8.59
C LEU A 159 -7.17 -7.63 9.04
N ILE A 160 -7.60 -8.74 8.43
CA ILE A 160 -8.91 -9.34 8.67
C ILE A 160 -8.79 -10.42 9.72
N VAL A 161 -9.57 -10.30 10.78
CA VAL A 161 -9.65 -11.27 11.87
C VAL A 161 -11.10 -11.69 12.09
N ASP A 162 -11.30 -12.92 12.57
CA ASP A 162 -12.57 -13.41 13.04
C ASP A 162 -12.76 -12.95 14.50
N ILE A 163 -13.71 -12.03 14.75
CA ILE A 163 -13.90 -11.50 16.11
C ILE A 163 -14.57 -12.54 17.04
N ALA A 164 -15.21 -13.58 16.49
CA ALA A 164 -15.77 -14.66 17.25
C ALA A 164 -14.74 -15.76 17.61
N ASP A 165 -13.52 -15.67 17.08
CA ASP A 165 -12.44 -16.60 17.38
C ASP A 165 -11.75 -16.20 18.70
N PRO A 166 -11.73 -17.06 19.74
CA PRO A 166 -11.08 -16.77 21.01
C PRO A 166 -9.56 -16.52 20.87
N ASP A 167 -8.94 -17.05 19.81
CA ASP A 167 -7.49 -16.92 19.56
C ASP A 167 -7.19 -15.71 18.64
N CYS A 168 -8.16 -14.84 18.38
CA CYS A 168 -7.97 -13.72 17.44
C CYS A 168 -6.83 -12.76 17.82
N THR A 169 -6.58 -12.56 19.12
CA THR A 169 -5.47 -11.73 19.63
C THR A 169 -4.11 -12.34 19.31
N ASP A 170 -3.97 -13.65 19.50
CA ASP A 170 -2.73 -14.38 19.22
C ASP A 170 -2.45 -14.39 17.72
N HIS A 171 -3.49 -14.53 16.89
CA HIS A 171 -3.37 -14.42 15.45
C HIS A 171 -2.85 -13.05 15.00
N VAL A 172 -3.35 -11.94 15.58
CA VAL A 172 -2.87 -10.59 15.27
C VAL A 172 -1.39 -10.45 15.64
N ALA A 173 -1.00 -10.91 16.84
CA ALA A 173 0.37 -10.85 17.32
C ALA A 173 1.32 -11.64 16.41
N SER A 174 0.96 -12.88 16.10
CA SER A 174 1.73 -13.77 15.25
C SER A 174 1.95 -13.21 13.84
N ILE A 175 0.91 -12.69 13.20
CA ILE A 175 1.02 -12.08 11.86
C ILE A 175 1.97 -10.88 11.90
N ARG A 176 1.86 -10.02 12.91
CA ARG A 176 2.74 -8.86 13.09
C ARG A 176 4.20 -9.28 13.24
N ASP A 177 4.47 -10.24 14.10
CA ASP A 177 5.83 -10.70 14.39
C ASP A 177 6.46 -11.34 13.14
N ARG A 178 5.73 -12.18 12.41
CA ARG A 178 6.22 -12.77 11.16
C ARG A 178 6.54 -11.74 10.09
N LEU A 179 5.67 -10.76 9.91
CA LEU A 179 5.92 -9.68 8.95
C LEU A 179 7.09 -8.80 9.40
N TYR A 180 7.18 -8.53 10.71
CA TYR A 180 8.28 -7.75 11.27
C TYR A 180 9.65 -8.39 11.03
N GLU A 181 9.78 -9.72 11.18
CA GLU A 181 10.98 -10.49 10.83
C GLU A 181 11.35 -10.36 9.35
N LYS A 182 10.36 -10.19 8.49
CA LYS A 182 10.54 -9.99 7.04
C LYS A 182 10.73 -8.53 6.64
N LYS A 183 10.99 -7.65 7.62
CA LYS A 183 11.17 -6.20 7.42
C LYS A 183 9.89 -5.49 6.91
N ILE A 184 8.72 -5.99 7.26
CA ILE A 184 7.43 -5.35 7.02
C ILE A 184 6.82 -5.01 8.37
N THR A 185 6.49 -3.75 8.59
CA THR A 185 5.81 -3.26 9.79
C THR A 185 4.39 -2.86 9.42
N LEU A 186 3.41 -3.48 10.06
CA LEU A 186 2.04 -2.99 10.02
C LEU A 186 1.96 -1.72 10.86
N SER A 187 1.59 -0.60 10.24
CA SER A 187 1.64 0.74 10.83
C SER A 187 0.26 1.21 11.24
N GLU A 188 0.18 1.83 12.41
CA GLU A 188 -1.00 2.54 12.91
C GLU A 188 -1.14 3.92 12.27
N HIS A 189 -0.05 4.41 11.65
CA HIS A 189 0.02 5.73 11.07
C HIS A 189 -0.64 5.79 9.69
N TRP A 190 -1.59 6.70 9.55
CA TRP A 190 -2.27 7.00 8.29
C TRP A 190 -2.13 8.48 7.94
N PRO A 191 -1.61 8.81 6.75
CA PRO A 191 -1.37 10.21 6.35
C PRO A 191 -2.58 11.13 6.51
N GLY A 192 -3.80 10.63 6.27
CA GLY A 192 -5.04 11.40 6.29
C GLY A 192 -5.87 11.33 7.58
N MET A 193 -5.44 10.54 8.56
CA MET A 193 -6.18 10.38 9.83
C MET A 193 -5.46 11.03 11.02
N ASP A 194 -4.28 11.62 10.76
CA ASP A 194 -3.44 12.11 11.82
C ASP A 194 -3.78 13.53 12.29
N GLY A 195 -4.63 13.56 13.33
CA GLY A 195 -4.36 14.50 14.42
C GLY A 195 -3.36 13.93 15.44
N ARG A 196 -2.77 12.75 15.19
CA ARG A 196 -1.79 12.10 16.06
C ARG A 196 -0.42 12.29 15.43
N THR A 197 0.43 13.06 16.11
CA THR A 197 1.86 13.18 15.78
C THR A 197 2.45 11.78 15.68
N THR A 198 3.07 11.49 14.54
CA THR A 198 4.00 10.34 14.37
C THR A 198 4.78 10.19 15.67
N ASP A 199 4.65 9.04 16.31
CA ASP A 199 5.55 8.72 17.41
C ASP A 199 6.95 8.85 16.80
N SER A 200 7.77 9.72 17.38
CA SER A 200 9.12 10.00 16.85
C SER A 200 9.96 8.75 16.64
N ARG A 201 9.57 7.66 17.27
CA ARG A 201 10.19 6.33 17.13
C ARG A 201 9.98 5.72 15.75
N ASP A 202 8.76 5.80 15.17
CA ASP A 202 8.50 5.25 13.82
C ASP A 202 9.25 6.03 12.76
N ALA A 203 9.34 7.36 12.89
CA ALA A 203 10.10 8.21 11.99
C ALA A 203 11.62 7.96 12.10
N ASP A 204 12.13 7.73 13.31
CA ASP A 204 13.53 7.40 13.55
C ASP A 204 13.89 5.99 13.07
N GLU A 205 13.00 5.00 13.27
CA GLU A 205 13.17 3.65 12.70
C GLU A 205 13.08 3.64 11.18
N GLN A 206 12.19 4.42 10.59
CA GLN A 206 12.13 4.61 9.13
C GLN A 206 13.42 5.21 8.57
N ALA A 207 14.03 6.15 9.30
CA ALA A 207 15.31 6.75 8.90
C ALA A 207 16.49 5.78 9.03
N LEU A 208 16.40 4.79 9.94
CA LEU A 208 17.45 3.80 10.20
C LEU A 208 17.43 2.62 9.23
N ASN A 209 16.27 2.26 8.68
CA ASN A 209 16.14 1.11 7.77
C ASN A 209 15.27 1.44 6.54
N PRO A 210 15.87 1.99 5.46
CA PRO A 210 15.15 2.37 4.25
C PRO A 210 14.50 1.19 3.51
N PHE A 211 14.83 -0.03 3.89
CA PHE A 211 14.28 -1.26 3.29
C PHE A 211 13.19 -1.91 4.13
N ARG A 212 12.83 -1.31 5.26
CA ARG A 212 11.64 -1.73 5.99
C ARG A 212 10.40 -1.10 5.34
N ILE A 213 9.43 -1.92 5.02
CA ILE A 213 8.14 -1.48 4.49
C ILE A 213 7.26 -1.15 5.70
N TYR A 214 6.74 0.06 5.74
CA TYR A 214 5.72 0.49 6.70
C TYR A 214 4.39 0.54 5.98
N LEU A 215 3.47 -0.33 6.36
CA LEU A 215 2.22 -0.53 5.65
C LEU A 215 1.07 -0.04 6.52
N PRO A 216 0.48 1.14 6.24
CA PRO A 216 -0.71 1.61 6.92
C PRO A 216 -1.77 0.52 6.97
N THR A 217 -2.30 0.20 8.15
CA THR A 217 -3.14 -0.98 8.32
C THR A 217 -4.47 -0.62 8.96
N VAL A 218 -5.57 -1.12 8.42
CA VAL A 218 -6.90 -1.14 9.05
C VAL A 218 -7.13 -2.53 9.61
N LEU A 219 -7.60 -2.60 10.84
CA LEU A 219 -8.10 -3.83 11.45
C LEU A 219 -9.55 -4.03 11.03
N VAL A 220 -9.85 -5.14 10.38
CA VAL A 220 -11.20 -5.53 10.00
C VAL A 220 -11.65 -6.68 10.89
N ALA A 221 -12.42 -6.36 11.93
CA ALA A 221 -13.06 -7.34 12.81
C ALA A 221 -14.29 -7.90 12.11
N ASN A 222 -14.11 -9.04 11.44
CA ASN A 222 -15.13 -9.68 10.63
C ASN A 222 -15.98 -10.67 11.45
N LYS A 223 -17.12 -11.07 10.88
CA LYS A 223 -18.12 -11.98 11.47
C LYS A 223 -18.85 -11.38 12.68
N LEU A 224 -19.09 -10.08 12.65
CA LEU A 224 -19.87 -9.35 13.66
C LEU A 224 -21.24 -9.99 13.92
N ASP A 225 -21.82 -10.68 12.94
CA ASP A 225 -23.07 -11.42 13.06
C ASP A 225 -23.01 -12.59 14.06
N LEU A 226 -21.82 -13.11 14.35
CA LEU A 226 -21.63 -14.21 15.32
C LEU A 226 -21.33 -13.68 16.74
N ASN A 227 -20.77 -12.50 16.87
CA ASN A 227 -20.47 -11.85 18.15
C ASN A 227 -20.73 -10.34 18.05
N PRO A 228 -21.95 -9.90 18.29
CA PRO A 228 -22.37 -8.50 18.05
C PRO A 228 -22.00 -7.52 19.16
N ASP A 229 -21.09 -7.84 20.09
CA ASP A 229 -20.69 -6.91 21.14
C ASP A 229 -19.78 -5.80 20.56
N PRO A 230 -20.21 -4.53 20.58
CA PRO A 230 -19.39 -3.44 20.06
C PRO A 230 -18.14 -3.16 20.90
N GLU A 231 -18.05 -3.66 22.14
CA GLU A 231 -16.88 -3.49 23.00
C GLU A 231 -15.73 -4.44 22.59
N ASP A 232 -16.02 -5.54 21.86
CA ASP A 232 -15.00 -6.53 21.50
C ASP A 232 -13.87 -5.97 20.64
N VAL A 233 -14.14 -4.98 19.77
CA VAL A 233 -13.09 -4.31 18.99
C VAL A 233 -12.15 -3.52 19.90
N ALA A 234 -12.69 -2.80 20.89
CA ALA A 234 -11.88 -2.04 21.84
C ALA A 234 -11.06 -2.98 22.74
N VAL A 235 -11.63 -4.12 23.15
CA VAL A 235 -10.93 -5.17 23.89
C VAL A 235 -9.80 -5.77 23.06
N LEU A 236 -10.04 -6.02 21.77
CA LEU A 236 -9.02 -6.53 20.85
C LEU A 236 -7.85 -5.53 20.71
N GLU A 237 -8.13 -4.24 20.59
CA GLU A 237 -7.11 -3.19 20.56
C GLU A 237 -6.30 -3.13 21.87
N GLU A 238 -6.97 -3.24 23.03
CA GLU A 238 -6.30 -3.23 24.33
C GLU A 238 -5.41 -4.45 24.53
N LEU A 239 -5.90 -5.65 24.20
CA LEU A 239 -5.16 -6.90 24.38
C LEU A 239 -3.97 -7.03 23.43
N THR A 240 -4.11 -6.59 22.19
CA THR A 240 -3.01 -6.64 21.20
C THR A 240 -2.01 -5.49 21.35
N GLY A 241 -2.37 -4.44 22.09
CA GLY A 241 -1.59 -3.21 22.21
C GLY A 241 -1.47 -2.44 20.88
N VAL A 242 -2.34 -2.72 19.91
CA VAL A 242 -2.33 -2.11 18.57
C VAL A 242 -3.48 -1.13 18.42
N ARG A 243 -3.20 0.05 17.88
CA ARG A 243 -4.20 1.10 17.66
C ARG A 243 -4.43 1.35 16.17
N PHE A 244 -4.67 0.28 15.43
CA PHE A 244 -5.09 0.43 14.04
C PHE A 244 -6.49 1.07 13.98
N PRO A 245 -6.76 1.93 12.98
CA PRO A 245 -8.16 2.22 12.65
C PRO A 245 -8.90 0.90 12.44
N ALA A 246 -10.05 0.73 13.12
CA ALA A 246 -10.77 -0.54 13.10
C ALA A 246 -12.17 -0.38 12.53
N VAL A 247 -12.64 -1.44 11.86
CA VAL A 247 -14.01 -1.58 11.37
C VAL A 247 -14.52 -2.96 11.75
N ALA A 248 -15.62 -3.01 12.49
CA ALA A 248 -16.36 -4.24 12.72
C ALA A 248 -17.30 -4.49 11.53
N THR A 249 -17.19 -5.66 10.89
CA THR A 249 -17.93 -5.99 9.68
C THR A 249 -18.60 -7.37 9.77
N SER A 250 -19.62 -7.56 8.97
CA SER A 250 -20.12 -8.90 8.63
C SER A 250 -20.28 -9.00 7.12
N VAL A 251 -19.56 -9.92 6.51
CA VAL A 251 -19.77 -10.26 5.09
C VAL A 251 -21.12 -10.92 4.89
N HIS A 252 -21.63 -11.63 5.90
CA HIS A 252 -22.90 -12.36 5.81
C HIS A 252 -24.11 -11.42 5.77
N THR A 253 -24.12 -10.40 6.62
CA THR A 253 -25.21 -9.41 6.71
C THR A 253 -24.96 -8.18 5.84
N GLY A 254 -23.71 -7.92 5.44
CA GLY A 254 -23.30 -6.74 4.69
C GLY A 254 -23.01 -5.52 5.57
N ASP A 255 -22.96 -5.69 6.90
CA ASP A 255 -22.78 -4.60 7.83
C ASP A 255 -21.40 -3.92 7.67
N ASN A 256 -21.40 -2.60 7.62
CA ASN A 256 -20.25 -1.69 7.61
C ASN A 256 -19.24 -1.92 6.47
N LEU A 257 -19.57 -2.70 5.45
CA LEU A 257 -18.66 -2.95 4.31
C LEU A 257 -18.30 -1.66 3.55
N GLN A 258 -19.26 -0.73 3.45
CA GLN A 258 -19.07 0.57 2.79
C GLN A 258 -18.05 1.47 3.49
N ASP A 259 -17.84 1.28 4.80
CA ASP A 259 -16.94 2.13 5.59
C ASP A 259 -15.47 1.88 5.25
N ILE A 260 -15.14 0.69 4.74
CA ILE A 260 -13.78 0.34 4.31
C ILE A 260 -13.30 1.28 3.20
N GLY A 261 -14.14 1.52 2.18
CA GLY A 261 -13.79 2.44 1.09
C GLY A 261 -13.55 3.87 1.57
N LEU A 262 -14.37 4.36 2.49
CA LEU A 262 -14.23 5.68 3.09
C LEU A 262 -12.94 5.82 3.92
N LEU A 263 -12.61 4.81 4.72
CA LEU A 263 -11.37 4.78 5.50
C LEU A 263 -10.14 4.80 4.61
N LEU A 264 -10.12 3.98 3.55
CA LEU A 264 -9.03 3.94 2.59
C LEU A 264 -8.88 5.28 1.85
N PHE A 265 -9.98 5.87 1.41
CA PHE A 265 -9.96 7.15 0.68
C PHE A 265 -9.39 8.28 1.54
N LYS A 266 -9.93 8.45 2.76
CA LYS A 266 -9.46 9.46 3.70
C LYS A 266 -8.05 9.17 4.21
N GLY A 267 -7.80 7.93 4.65
CA GLY A 267 -6.54 7.53 5.26
C GLY A 267 -5.35 7.66 4.32
N LEU A 268 -5.53 7.32 3.06
CA LEU A 268 -4.50 7.45 2.04
C LEU A 268 -4.44 8.85 1.40
N GLN A 269 -5.28 9.78 1.83
CA GLN A 269 -5.35 11.15 1.27
C GLN A 269 -5.42 11.14 -0.27
N VAL A 270 -6.33 10.34 -0.81
CA VAL A 270 -6.54 10.27 -2.26
C VAL A 270 -7.11 11.60 -2.76
N VAL A 271 -6.49 12.15 -3.79
CA VAL A 271 -6.91 13.39 -4.47
C VAL A 271 -7.33 13.03 -5.88
N ARG A 272 -8.53 13.43 -6.26
CA ARG A 272 -9.11 13.25 -7.60
C ARG A 272 -8.81 14.46 -8.47
N VAL A 273 -8.30 14.21 -9.66
CA VAL A 273 -7.99 15.26 -10.63
C VAL A 273 -8.66 14.94 -11.95
N TYR A 274 -9.63 15.76 -12.33
CA TYR A 274 -10.31 15.64 -13.60
C TYR A 274 -9.57 16.45 -14.66
N THR A 275 -9.39 15.87 -15.83
CA THR A 275 -8.70 16.55 -16.93
C THR A 275 -9.69 17.11 -17.93
N LYS A 276 -9.29 18.19 -18.57
CA LYS A 276 -10.08 18.89 -19.57
C LYS A 276 -9.25 19.17 -20.81
N ALA A 277 -9.67 18.63 -21.95
CA ALA A 277 -9.08 19.03 -23.21
C ALA A 277 -9.50 20.45 -23.58
N PRO A 278 -8.63 21.27 -24.23
CA PRO A 278 -8.99 22.61 -24.68
C PRO A 278 -10.30 22.62 -25.49
N GLY A 279 -11.23 23.48 -25.11
CA GLY A 279 -12.52 23.63 -25.80
C GLY A 279 -13.57 22.54 -25.51
N LYS A 280 -13.24 21.53 -24.67
CA LYS A 280 -14.19 20.47 -24.26
C LYS A 280 -14.58 20.61 -22.80
N PRO A 281 -15.70 20.02 -22.34
CA PRO A 281 -16.00 19.91 -20.91
C PRO A 281 -14.98 19.01 -20.21
N ALA A 282 -14.88 19.12 -18.88
CA ALA A 282 -14.07 18.23 -18.07
C ALA A 282 -14.60 16.80 -18.15
N GLU A 283 -13.70 15.81 -18.15
CA GLU A 283 -14.07 14.41 -18.09
C GLU A 283 -14.27 14.00 -16.64
N MET A 284 -15.53 13.93 -16.19
CA MET A 284 -15.88 13.67 -14.79
C MET A 284 -16.04 12.19 -14.45
N LYS A 285 -15.87 11.28 -15.44
CA LYS A 285 -16.14 9.84 -15.21
C LYS A 285 -14.93 9.03 -14.73
N ARG A 286 -13.72 9.52 -14.97
CA ARG A 286 -12.48 8.82 -14.65
C ARG A 286 -11.42 9.82 -14.21
N PRO A 287 -11.38 10.16 -12.93
CA PRO A 287 -10.34 11.04 -12.42
C PRO A 287 -8.98 10.34 -12.46
N PHE A 288 -7.93 11.10 -12.66
CA PHE A 288 -6.61 10.70 -12.24
C PHE A 288 -6.54 10.77 -10.72
N THR A 289 -5.95 9.77 -10.09
CA THR A 289 -5.81 9.70 -8.65
C THR A 289 -4.35 9.92 -8.26
N VAL A 290 -4.14 10.85 -7.35
CA VAL A 290 -2.83 11.15 -6.74
C VAL A 290 -2.96 11.23 -5.23
N ARG A 291 -1.87 11.44 -4.52
CA ARG A 291 -1.88 11.67 -3.08
C ARG A 291 -1.84 13.17 -2.76
N ALA A 292 -2.31 13.54 -1.59
CA ALA A 292 -2.13 14.91 -1.10
C ALA A 292 -0.65 15.32 -1.15
N GLY A 293 -0.41 16.56 -1.56
CA GLY A 293 0.94 17.06 -1.83
C GLY A 293 1.47 16.78 -3.23
N ALA A 294 0.73 16.06 -4.08
CA ALA A 294 1.06 15.94 -5.50
C ALA A 294 0.90 17.26 -6.23
N THR A 295 1.73 17.46 -7.25
CA THR A 295 1.78 18.67 -8.06
C THR A 295 1.09 18.49 -9.41
N VAL A 296 0.81 19.60 -10.08
CA VAL A 296 0.29 19.59 -11.46
C VAL A 296 1.25 18.83 -12.41
N LEU A 297 2.56 18.90 -12.18
CA LEU A 297 3.54 18.17 -12.98
C LEU A 297 3.42 16.66 -12.79
N ASP A 298 3.09 16.20 -11.58
CA ASP A 298 2.91 14.77 -11.31
C ASP A 298 1.73 14.22 -12.09
N VAL A 299 0.61 14.96 -12.12
CA VAL A 299 -0.53 14.59 -12.95
C VAL A 299 -0.20 14.65 -14.45
N ALA A 300 0.55 15.67 -14.90
CA ALA A 300 0.98 15.74 -16.29
C ALA A 300 1.80 14.51 -16.72
N ARG A 301 2.64 13.95 -15.81
CA ARG A 301 3.38 12.68 -16.03
C ARG A 301 2.46 11.48 -16.16
N LEU A 302 1.37 11.43 -15.36
CA LEU A 302 0.37 10.36 -15.44
C LEU A 302 -0.42 10.42 -16.75
N VAL A 303 -0.69 11.63 -17.27
CA VAL A 303 -1.40 11.81 -18.55
C VAL A 303 -0.52 11.37 -19.72
N HIS A 304 0.69 11.91 -19.84
CA HIS A 304 1.66 11.51 -20.86
C HIS A 304 3.06 12.08 -20.57
N LYS A 305 4.12 11.26 -20.79
CA LYS A 305 5.50 11.68 -20.57
C LYS A 305 5.91 12.91 -21.39
N ASP A 306 5.44 13.03 -22.62
CA ASP A 306 5.77 14.16 -23.50
C ASP A 306 5.12 15.47 -23.05
N ILE A 307 3.90 15.39 -22.46
CA ILE A 307 3.23 16.55 -21.87
C ILE A 307 4.05 17.07 -20.70
N ALA A 308 4.50 16.18 -19.84
CA ALA A 308 5.34 16.55 -18.69
C ALA A 308 6.69 17.15 -19.14
N GLY A 309 7.33 16.58 -20.18
CA GLY A 309 8.61 17.06 -20.71
C GLY A 309 8.54 18.45 -21.37
N SER A 310 7.38 18.82 -21.92
CA SER A 310 7.14 20.13 -22.57
C SER A 310 6.27 21.07 -21.72
N PHE A 311 6.02 20.72 -20.46
CA PHE A 311 5.09 21.43 -19.59
C PHE A 311 5.57 22.89 -19.34
N LYS A 312 4.64 23.83 -19.55
CA LYS A 312 4.89 25.26 -19.25
C LYS A 312 3.97 25.74 -18.13
N TYR A 313 2.68 25.52 -18.28
CA TYR A 313 1.64 25.86 -17.31
C TYR A 313 0.38 25.04 -17.58
N ALA A 314 -0.49 24.96 -16.57
CA ALA A 314 -1.85 24.44 -16.71
C ALA A 314 -2.88 25.50 -16.34
N ARG A 315 -4.12 25.25 -16.65
CA ARG A 315 -5.25 25.99 -16.09
C ARG A 315 -5.99 25.09 -15.12
N ALA A 316 -6.27 25.61 -13.94
CA ALA A 316 -6.93 24.90 -12.86
C ALA A 316 -8.29 25.51 -12.54
N TRP A 317 -9.20 24.67 -12.08
CA TRP A 317 -10.53 24.99 -11.56
C TRP A 317 -10.74 24.17 -10.30
N GLY A 318 -11.51 24.63 -9.35
CA GLY A 318 -11.86 23.93 -8.12
C GLY A 318 -11.47 24.69 -6.87
N SER A 319 -11.39 23.97 -5.73
CA SER A 319 -11.10 24.58 -4.45
C SER A 319 -9.66 25.13 -4.39
N GLY A 320 -9.52 26.35 -3.82
CA GLY A 320 -8.20 26.99 -3.65
C GLY A 320 -7.62 27.69 -4.86
N VAL A 321 -8.33 27.73 -5.99
CA VAL A 321 -7.94 28.46 -7.21
C VAL A 321 -9.11 29.24 -7.78
N PHE A 322 -8.82 30.32 -8.56
CA PHE A 322 -9.83 30.99 -9.36
C PHE A 322 -10.13 30.18 -10.63
N ASP A 323 -11.37 30.28 -11.14
CA ASP A 323 -11.79 29.60 -12.36
C ASP A 323 -10.87 29.90 -13.54
N GLY A 324 -10.21 28.85 -14.06
CA GLY A 324 -9.25 28.96 -15.14
C GLY A 324 -7.92 29.60 -14.77
N GLN A 325 -7.58 29.62 -13.49
CA GLN A 325 -6.30 30.14 -13.00
C GLN A 325 -5.14 29.44 -13.67
N GLN A 326 -4.18 30.23 -14.15
CA GLN A 326 -2.92 29.69 -14.66
C GLN A 326 -2.02 29.29 -13.50
N VAL A 327 -1.57 28.01 -13.48
CA VAL A 327 -0.74 27.43 -12.44
C VAL A 327 0.53 26.84 -13.02
N GLY A 328 1.60 26.90 -12.23
CA GLY A 328 2.91 26.35 -12.60
C GLY A 328 3.01 24.84 -12.29
N PRO A 329 4.16 24.22 -12.63
CA PRO A 329 4.39 22.78 -12.42
C PRO A 329 4.32 22.35 -10.96
N GLU A 330 4.78 23.19 -10.04
CA GLU A 330 4.88 22.92 -8.59
C GLU A 330 3.57 23.25 -7.82
N HIS A 331 2.51 23.63 -8.51
CA HIS A 331 1.25 23.92 -7.85
C HIS A 331 0.65 22.67 -7.25
N LEU A 332 0.36 22.72 -5.93
CA LEU A 332 -0.23 21.61 -5.19
C LEU A 332 -1.70 21.42 -5.56
N LEU A 333 -2.12 20.17 -5.66
CA LEU A 333 -3.48 19.79 -5.99
C LEU A 333 -4.28 19.49 -4.73
N ALA A 334 -5.54 19.89 -4.74
CA ALA A 334 -6.54 19.56 -3.73
C ALA A 334 -7.62 18.66 -4.35
N ASP A 335 -8.29 17.87 -3.53
CA ASP A 335 -9.44 17.07 -3.98
C ASP A 335 -10.58 17.99 -4.42
N SER A 336 -11.20 17.65 -5.51
CA SER A 336 -12.22 18.48 -6.19
C SER A 336 -13.60 18.38 -5.54
#